data_3d705bc31b531b032d2573953ed946cb
#
_entry.id   3d705bc31b531b032d2573953ed946cb
#
_cell.length_a   1.000
_cell.length_b   1.000
_cell.length_c   1.000
_cell.angle_alpha   90.00
_cell.angle_beta   90.00
_cell.angle_gamma   90.00
#
_symmetry.space_group_name_H-M   'P 1'
#
loop_
_entity.id
_entity.type
_entity.pdbx_description
1 polymer ?
#
loop_
_entity_poly.entity_id
_entity_poly.type
_entity_poly.pdbx_seq_one_letter_code
_entity_poly.pdbx_strand_id
1 'polypeptide(L)'
;EPHRETVELCGQQVPFSTDLLFEDGKVCFGVEICEDLWVPHPPSSRLAVAGATLLVNLSASDEMVGKHAYLRSLIAQQSARTLSAYLYSSAGFGESSTDVVFAGNGLIAENGIFLNESERFSLEEQLTVAETDIERLLTLRRKTNTFASYGSGTLCKRIPVALRADREQFPVERGFNPSPFIPDDPQQMQQRCEE
;
A
#
# COMPACT_ATOMS: atom_id res chain seq x y z
N GLU A 1 -22.70 -2.97 14.24
CA GLU A 1 -23.20 -1.59 14.37
C GLU A 1 -23.80 -1.13 13.06
N PRO A 2 -24.90 -0.35 13.06
CA PRO A 2 -25.44 0.17 11.81
C PRO A 2 -24.39 1.09 11.17
N HIS A 3 -24.03 0.80 9.93
CA HIS A 3 -23.16 1.66 9.13
C HIS A 3 -23.80 3.04 9.00
N ARG A 4 -23.28 4.03 9.71
CA ARG A 4 -23.69 5.41 9.48
C ARG A 4 -23.11 5.84 8.15
N GLU A 5 -23.97 6.25 7.23
CA GLU A 5 -23.52 6.74 5.92
C GLU A 5 -22.79 8.08 6.03
N THR A 6 -23.07 8.89 7.07
CA THR A 6 -22.44 10.18 7.32
C THR A 6 -22.32 10.46 8.80
N VAL A 7 -21.30 11.24 9.18
CA VAL A 7 -21.11 11.83 10.51
C VAL A 7 -20.82 13.31 10.38
N GLU A 8 -21.14 14.05 11.43
CA GLU A 8 -20.71 15.45 11.53
C GLU A 8 -19.27 15.48 12.08
N LEU A 9 -18.38 16.11 11.33
CA LEU A 9 -16.98 16.31 11.71
C LEU A 9 -16.57 17.75 11.37
N CYS A 10 -16.11 18.51 12.36
CA CYS A 10 -15.70 19.90 12.20
C CYS A 10 -16.76 20.77 11.49
N GLY A 11 -18.04 20.60 11.85
CA GLY A 11 -19.17 21.35 11.26
C GLY A 11 -19.55 20.93 9.83
N GLN A 12 -19.03 19.80 9.35
CA GLN A 12 -19.31 19.25 8.03
C GLN A 12 -19.93 17.85 8.13
N GLN A 13 -20.88 17.54 7.27
CA GLN A 13 -21.37 16.18 7.09
C GLN A 13 -20.44 15.43 6.15
N VAL A 14 -19.70 14.46 6.71
CA VAL A 14 -18.72 13.67 5.96
C VAL A 14 -19.14 12.21 5.87
N PRO A 15 -18.80 11.49 4.79
CA PRO A 15 -19.01 10.06 4.69
C PRO A 15 -18.28 9.30 5.80
N PHE A 16 -18.95 8.30 6.36
CA PHE A 16 -18.39 7.43 7.38
C PHE A 16 -18.67 5.97 7.00
N SER A 17 -17.65 5.30 6.51
CA SER A 17 -17.73 3.90 6.04
C SER A 17 -16.34 3.30 5.95
N THR A 18 -16.26 1.98 6.00
CA THR A 18 -15.04 1.21 5.68
C THR A 18 -14.86 1.02 4.16
N ASP A 19 -15.85 1.42 3.36
CA ASP A 19 -15.88 1.24 1.91
C ASP A 19 -15.75 2.59 1.20
N LEU A 20 -14.69 3.33 1.54
CA LEU A 20 -14.37 4.62 0.93
C LEU A 20 -13.14 4.49 0.03
N LEU A 21 -13.25 5.10 -1.15
CA LEU A 21 -12.13 5.34 -2.05
C LEU A 21 -11.98 6.84 -2.25
N PHE A 22 -10.75 7.30 -2.27
CA PHE A 22 -10.41 8.70 -2.52
C PHE A 22 -9.73 8.80 -3.88
N GLU A 23 -10.14 9.76 -4.71
CA GLU A 23 -9.66 9.81 -6.08
C GLU A 23 -9.36 11.23 -6.58
N ASP A 24 -8.28 11.36 -7.34
CA ASP A 24 -7.92 12.53 -8.14
C ASP A 24 -7.34 12.06 -9.49
N GLY A 25 -8.14 12.16 -10.54
CA GLY A 25 -7.77 11.70 -11.88
C GLY A 25 -7.52 10.20 -11.92
N LYS A 26 -6.26 9.79 -12.18
CA LYS A 26 -5.85 8.38 -12.23
C LYS A 26 -5.47 7.80 -10.87
N VAL A 27 -5.23 8.67 -9.89
CA VAL A 27 -4.86 8.25 -8.54
C VAL A 27 -6.12 7.90 -7.77
N CYS A 28 -6.18 6.66 -7.30
CA CYS A 28 -7.26 6.18 -6.45
C CYS A 28 -6.66 5.43 -5.26
N PHE A 29 -6.96 5.87 -4.05
CA PHE A 29 -6.43 5.22 -2.86
C PHE A 29 -7.53 4.80 -1.88
N GLY A 30 -7.22 3.75 -1.15
CA GLY A 30 -8.02 3.26 -0.05
C GLY A 30 -7.20 3.15 1.22
N VAL A 31 -7.87 3.23 2.36
CA VAL A 31 -7.23 3.22 3.69
C VAL A 31 -7.71 2.02 4.47
N GLU A 32 -6.78 1.32 5.10
CA GLU A 32 -7.05 0.36 6.15
C GLU A 32 -6.19 0.68 7.38
N ILE A 33 -6.49 0.10 8.52
CA ILE A 33 -5.86 0.49 9.78
C ILE A 33 -5.27 -0.72 10.49
N CYS A 34 -3.97 -0.63 10.77
CA CYS A 34 -3.25 -1.49 11.70
C CYS A 34 -3.49 -3.00 11.42
N GLU A 35 -4.23 -3.68 12.30
CA GLU A 35 -4.47 -5.11 12.26
C GLU A 35 -5.30 -5.58 11.05
N ASP A 36 -5.95 -4.67 10.33
CA ASP A 36 -6.68 -4.98 9.10
C ASP A 36 -5.83 -5.75 8.08
N LEU A 37 -4.52 -5.47 8.01
CA LEU A 37 -3.59 -6.20 7.13
C LEU A 37 -3.41 -7.68 7.51
N TRP A 38 -3.61 -8.03 8.77
CA TRP A 38 -3.28 -9.36 9.31
C TRP A 38 -4.41 -10.38 9.16
N VAL A 39 -5.62 -9.92 8.86
CA VAL A 39 -6.79 -10.80 8.71
C VAL A 39 -6.74 -11.58 7.39
N PRO A 40 -7.41 -12.73 7.28
CA PRO A 40 -7.42 -13.54 6.05
C PRO A 40 -7.94 -12.80 4.81
N HIS A 41 -8.84 -11.84 4.99
CA HIS A 41 -9.40 -10.98 3.95
C HIS A 41 -9.23 -9.49 4.31
N PRO A 42 -8.05 -8.91 4.10
CA PRO A 42 -7.83 -7.51 4.41
C PRO A 42 -8.78 -6.59 3.64
N PRO A 43 -9.25 -5.49 4.25
CA PRO A 43 -10.05 -4.49 3.56
C PRO A 43 -9.40 -3.98 2.28
N SER A 44 -8.07 -3.86 2.26
CA SER A 44 -7.28 -3.47 1.07
C SER A 44 -7.53 -4.37 -0.14
N SER A 45 -7.85 -5.66 0.03
CA SER A 45 -8.21 -6.55 -1.08
C SER A 45 -9.50 -6.07 -1.76
N ARG A 46 -10.52 -5.73 -0.97
CA ARG A 46 -11.80 -5.22 -1.48
C ARG A 46 -11.64 -3.84 -2.09
N LEU A 47 -10.90 -2.95 -1.44
CA LEU A 47 -10.62 -1.60 -1.92
C LEU A 47 -9.86 -1.62 -3.26
N ALA A 48 -8.88 -2.52 -3.42
CA ALA A 48 -8.14 -2.71 -4.66
C ALA A 48 -9.03 -3.17 -5.82
N VAL A 49 -9.90 -4.15 -5.55
CA VAL A 49 -10.88 -4.66 -6.52
C VAL A 49 -11.88 -3.57 -6.92
N ALA A 50 -12.27 -2.69 -5.99
CA ALA A 50 -13.12 -1.54 -6.26
C ALA A 50 -12.41 -0.40 -7.02
N GLY A 51 -11.07 -0.47 -7.18
CA GLY A 51 -10.31 0.45 -8.01
C GLY A 51 -9.11 1.13 -7.35
N ALA A 52 -8.88 0.97 -6.05
CA ALA A 52 -7.70 1.56 -5.40
C ALA A 52 -6.40 1.00 -6.00
N THR A 53 -5.54 1.88 -6.48
CA THR A 53 -4.18 1.57 -6.93
C THR A 53 -3.12 1.87 -5.88
N LEU A 54 -3.48 2.68 -4.88
CA LEU A 54 -2.70 2.93 -3.68
C LEU A 54 -3.48 2.42 -2.47
N LEU A 55 -2.83 1.67 -1.61
CA LEU A 55 -3.35 1.17 -0.35
C LEU A 55 -2.53 1.75 0.78
N VAL A 56 -3.18 2.36 1.75
CA VAL A 56 -2.53 3.05 2.86
C VAL A 56 -2.93 2.37 4.16
N ASN A 57 -1.95 2.02 4.98
CA ASN A 57 -2.16 1.46 6.31
C ASN A 57 -1.50 2.33 7.37
N LEU A 58 -2.31 2.86 8.26
CA LEU A 58 -1.88 3.59 9.45
C LEU A 58 -1.87 2.62 10.62
N SER A 59 -0.72 2.41 11.22
CA SER A 59 -0.52 1.35 12.19
C SER A 59 0.10 1.84 13.50
N ALA A 60 -0.23 1.18 14.58
CA ALA A 60 0.47 1.23 15.86
C ALA A 60 0.76 -0.22 16.29
N SER A 61 1.54 -0.91 15.46
CA SER A 61 1.88 -2.31 15.67
C SER A 61 3.12 -2.41 16.56
N ASP A 62 2.95 -3.06 17.72
CA ASP A 62 4.06 -3.37 18.61
C ASP A 62 5.09 -4.29 17.94
N GLU A 63 6.34 -4.20 18.37
CA GLU A 63 7.41 -5.04 17.87
C GLU A 63 7.60 -6.30 18.72
N MET A 64 7.74 -7.42 18.02
CA MET A 64 8.13 -8.71 18.58
C MET A 64 9.24 -9.32 17.73
N VAL A 65 10.03 -10.21 18.33
CA VAL A 65 11.10 -10.91 17.63
C VAL A 65 10.52 -11.68 16.43
N GLY A 66 11.05 -11.41 15.24
CA GLY A 66 10.60 -12.05 13.99
C GLY A 66 9.38 -11.43 13.31
N LYS A 67 8.63 -10.55 13.99
CA LYS A 67 7.40 -9.94 13.44
C LYS A 67 7.66 -9.09 12.21
N HIS A 68 8.78 -8.36 12.18
CA HIS A 68 9.13 -7.49 11.05
C HIS A 68 9.27 -8.26 9.72
N ALA A 69 9.94 -9.42 9.73
CA ALA A 69 10.07 -10.23 8.52
C ALA A 69 8.72 -10.71 8.01
N TYR A 70 7.82 -11.09 8.92
CA TYR A 70 6.46 -11.47 8.57
C TYR A 70 5.64 -10.27 8.04
N LEU A 71 5.72 -9.10 8.67
CA LEU A 71 5.10 -7.87 8.20
C LEU A 71 5.53 -7.53 6.77
N ARG A 72 6.84 -7.58 6.49
CA ARG A 72 7.35 -7.37 5.13
C ARG A 72 6.74 -8.36 4.14
N SER A 73 6.65 -9.63 4.50
CA SER A 73 6.04 -10.65 3.65
C SER A 73 4.56 -10.36 3.38
N LEU A 74 3.80 -9.92 4.38
CA LEU A 74 2.40 -9.53 4.23
C LEU A 74 2.24 -8.34 3.26
N ILE A 75 3.03 -7.28 3.45
CA ILE A 75 2.99 -6.08 2.61
C ILE A 75 3.36 -6.41 1.17
N ALA A 76 4.45 -7.16 0.95
CA ALA A 76 4.85 -7.57 -0.39
C ALA A 76 3.77 -8.40 -1.07
N GLN A 77 3.24 -9.42 -0.40
CA GLN A 77 2.17 -10.26 -0.94
C GLN A 77 0.89 -9.47 -1.20
N GLN A 78 0.50 -8.57 -0.29
CA GLN A 78 -0.70 -7.78 -0.45
C GLN A 78 -0.58 -6.83 -1.65
N SER A 79 0.54 -6.13 -1.80
CA SER A 79 0.77 -5.26 -2.94
C SER A 79 0.83 -6.02 -4.28
N ALA A 80 1.44 -7.21 -4.31
CA ALA A 80 1.51 -8.07 -5.49
C ALA A 80 0.13 -8.62 -5.88
N ARG A 81 -0.57 -9.21 -4.93
CA ARG A 81 -1.88 -9.84 -5.13
C ARG A 81 -2.95 -8.84 -5.57
N THR A 82 -2.87 -7.62 -5.09
CA THR A 82 -3.80 -6.53 -5.41
C THR A 82 -3.35 -5.67 -6.61
N LEU A 83 -2.16 -5.94 -7.18
CA LEU A 83 -1.55 -5.14 -8.24
C LEU A 83 -1.62 -3.64 -7.89
N SER A 84 -1.08 -3.28 -6.74
CA SER A 84 -1.15 -1.94 -6.16
C SER A 84 0.19 -1.51 -5.56
N ALA A 85 0.33 -0.23 -5.28
CA ALA A 85 1.29 0.25 -4.30
C ALA A 85 0.68 0.14 -2.89
N TYR A 86 1.49 -0.26 -1.92
CA TYR A 86 1.10 -0.37 -0.51
C TYR A 86 2.02 0.48 0.35
N LEU A 87 1.43 1.41 1.07
CA LEU A 87 2.11 2.36 1.94
C LEU A 87 1.74 2.04 3.38
N TYR A 88 2.74 1.67 4.16
CA TYR A 88 2.59 1.34 5.58
C TYR A 88 3.35 2.33 6.43
N SER A 89 2.70 2.88 7.45
CA SER A 89 3.33 3.77 8.43
C SER A 89 2.91 3.34 9.82
N SER A 90 3.88 3.10 10.69
CA SER A 90 3.65 2.66 12.07
C SER A 90 4.16 3.67 13.08
N ALA A 91 3.54 3.67 14.24
CA ALA A 91 3.99 4.38 15.43
C ALA A 91 5.46 4.08 15.74
N GLY A 92 6.16 5.05 16.27
CA GLY A 92 7.57 4.97 16.61
C GLY A 92 7.89 5.53 17.98
N PHE A 93 9.11 6.06 18.12
CA PHE A 93 9.55 6.68 19.36
C PHE A 93 8.64 7.85 19.77
N GLY A 94 8.32 7.90 21.05
CA GLY A 94 7.41 8.93 21.61
C GLY A 94 5.96 8.47 21.80
N GLU A 95 5.56 7.35 21.22
CA GLU A 95 4.28 6.73 21.52
C GLU A 95 4.29 6.10 22.94
N SER A 96 3.09 5.95 23.51
CA SER A 96 2.96 5.29 24.82
C SER A 96 3.46 3.86 24.77
N SER A 97 4.42 3.53 25.61
CA SER A 97 5.13 2.26 25.60
C SER A 97 5.27 1.64 26.98
N THR A 98 4.24 1.72 27.81
CA THR A 98 4.29 1.10 29.16
C THR A 98 4.63 -0.39 29.06
N ASP A 99 4.02 -1.09 28.11
CA ASP A 99 4.14 -2.55 27.94
C ASP A 99 4.63 -2.97 26.56
N VAL A 100 4.76 -2.04 25.60
CA VAL A 100 5.06 -2.36 24.20
C VAL A 100 6.13 -1.42 23.63
N VAL A 101 6.79 -1.87 22.56
CA VAL A 101 7.79 -1.10 21.82
C VAL A 101 7.32 -0.93 20.38
N PHE A 102 7.48 0.26 19.83
CA PHE A 102 7.16 0.60 18.45
C PHE A 102 8.44 0.92 17.68
N ALA A 103 8.54 0.40 16.46
CA ALA A 103 9.75 0.53 15.66
C ALA A 103 9.78 1.75 14.72
N GLY A 104 8.65 2.40 14.49
CA GLY A 104 8.58 3.54 13.55
C GLY A 104 8.72 3.12 12.09
N ASN A 105 8.19 1.96 11.69
CA ASN A 105 8.31 1.45 10.33
C ASN A 105 7.56 2.32 9.32
N GLY A 106 8.27 2.79 8.30
CA GLY A 106 7.70 3.28 7.04
C GLY A 106 8.09 2.33 5.92
N LEU A 107 7.14 1.71 5.24
CA LEU A 107 7.36 0.73 4.20
C LEU A 107 6.55 1.09 2.97
N ILE A 108 7.18 1.13 1.80
CA ILE A 108 6.50 1.37 0.52
C ILE A 108 6.83 0.22 -0.42
N ALA A 109 5.82 -0.50 -0.87
CA ALA A 109 5.94 -1.58 -1.83
C ALA A 109 5.04 -1.33 -3.04
N GLU A 110 5.46 -1.77 -4.23
CA GLU A 110 4.67 -1.76 -5.45
C GLU A 110 4.73 -3.14 -6.10
N ASN A 111 3.58 -3.74 -6.32
CA ASN A 111 3.46 -5.03 -7.00
C ASN A 111 4.46 -6.09 -6.50
N GLY A 112 4.61 -6.18 -5.17
CA GLY A 112 5.46 -7.16 -4.49
C GLY A 112 6.91 -6.74 -4.24
N ILE A 113 7.34 -5.60 -4.78
CA ILE A 113 8.72 -5.10 -4.66
C ILE A 113 8.74 -3.92 -3.70
N PHE A 114 9.63 -3.94 -2.71
CA PHE A 114 9.86 -2.78 -1.86
C PHE A 114 10.60 -1.70 -2.64
N LEU A 115 10.02 -0.50 -2.60
CA LEU A 115 10.61 0.68 -3.22
C LEU A 115 11.47 1.47 -2.23
N ASN A 116 11.02 1.55 -0.98
CA ASN A 116 11.76 2.21 0.08
C ASN A 116 11.29 1.73 1.46
N GLU A 117 12.14 1.92 2.46
CA GLU A 117 11.91 1.53 3.85
C GLU A 117 12.63 2.49 4.79
N SER A 118 11.99 2.90 5.88
CA SER A 118 12.63 3.71 6.93
C SER A 118 13.54 2.86 7.82
N GLU A 119 14.46 3.51 8.50
CA GLU A 119 15.21 2.90 9.59
C GLU A 119 14.29 2.59 10.78
N ARG A 120 14.46 1.42 11.37
CA ARG A 120 13.69 0.99 12.54
C ARG A 120 14.35 1.50 13.82
N PHE A 121 13.51 1.80 14.81
CA PHE A 121 13.95 2.26 16.14
C PHE A 121 14.74 3.57 16.12
N SER A 122 14.57 4.38 15.08
CA SER A 122 15.12 5.73 15.04
C SER A 122 14.44 6.59 16.11
N LEU A 123 15.22 7.45 16.76
CA LEU A 123 14.74 8.47 17.70
C LEU A 123 14.39 9.77 16.97
N GLU A 124 14.74 9.86 15.69
CA GLU A 124 14.54 11.03 14.84
C GLU A 124 13.33 10.84 13.93
N GLU A 125 12.72 11.95 13.54
CA GLU A 125 11.67 11.95 12.52
C GLU A 125 12.20 11.46 11.18
N GLN A 126 11.43 10.63 10.47
CA GLN A 126 11.79 10.11 9.18
C GLN A 126 10.68 10.33 8.16
N LEU A 127 11.06 10.66 6.95
CA LEU A 127 10.17 10.72 5.78
C LEU A 127 10.62 9.68 4.75
N THR A 128 9.78 8.68 4.53
CA THR A 128 10.01 7.65 3.51
C THR A 128 9.28 8.05 2.23
N VAL A 129 10.01 8.19 1.13
CA VAL A 129 9.48 8.64 -0.16
C VAL A 129 9.83 7.62 -1.25
N ALA A 130 8.90 7.37 -2.15
CA ALA A 130 9.12 6.52 -3.33
C ALA A 130 8.26 6.99 -4.50
N GLU A 131 8.69 6.65 -5.71
CA GLU A 131 7.91 6.84 -6.93
C GLU A 131 7.10 5.58 -7.22
N THR A 132 5.80 5.73 -7.45
CA THR A 132 4.90 4.64 -7.83
C THR A 132 4.38 4.85 -9.26
N ASP A 133 4.39 3.78 -10.06
CA ASP A 133 3.90 3.80 -11.44
C ASP A 133 2.44 3.35 -11.54
N ILE A 134 1.54 4.30 -11.32
CA ILE A 134 0.08 4.05 -11.36
C ILE A 134 -0.37 3.56 -12.75
N GLU A 135 0.20 4.07 -13.83
CA GLU A 135 -0.19 3.65 -15.18
C GLU A 135 0.23 2.20 -15.48
N ARG A 136 1.39 1.80 -15.00
CA ARG A 136 1.84 0.41 -15.05
C ARG A 136 0.90 -0.50 -14.27
N LEU A 137 0.55 -0.14 -13.03
CA LEU A 137 -0.38 -0.91 -12.20
C LEU A 137 -1.74 -1.08 -12.89
N LEU A 138 -2.31 0.00 -13.44
CA LEU A 138 -3.55 -0.05 -14.20
C LEU A 138 -3.44 -0.94 -15.45
N THR A 139 -2.31 -0.90 -16.13
CA THR A 139 -2.04 -1.74 -17.29
C THR A 139 -1.94 -3.21 -16.92
N LEU A 140 -1.24 -3.53 -15.82
CA LEU A 140 -1.13 -4.89 -15.29
C LEU A 140 -2.51 -5.45 -14.93
N ARG A 141 -3.36 -4.69 -14.26
CA ARG A 141 -4.73 -5.10 -13.92
C ARG A 141 -5.57 -5.44 -15.14
N ARG A 142 -5.44 -4.67 -16.22
CA ARG A 142 -6.15 -4.95 -17.50
C ARG A 142 -5.66 -6.20 -18.19
N LYS A 143 -4.36 -6.52 -18.08
CA LYS A 143 -3.74 -7.70 -18.69
C LYS A 143 -3.93 -8.98 -17.88
N THR A 144 -4.17 -8.86 -16.58
CA THR A 144 -4.31 -10.00 -15.67
C THR A 144 -5.77 -10.43 -15.57
N ASN A 145 -6.15 -11.40 -16.38
CA ASN A 145 -7.54 -11.89 -16.48
C ASN A 145 -8.11 -12.31 -15.12
N THR A 146 -7.34 -12.95 -14.27
CA THR A 146 -7.76 -13.39 -12.95
C THR A 146 -8.13 -12.22 -12.05
N PHE A 147 -7.40 -11.11 -12.11
CA PHE A 147 -7.74 -9.90 -11.38
C PHE A 147 -8.99 -9.24 -11.96
N ALA A 148 -9.06 -9.10 -13.29
CA ALA A 148 -10.18 -8.46 -13.96
C ALA A 148 -11.51 -9.21 -13.73
N SER A 149 -11.47 -10.54 -13.65
CA SER A 149 -12.67 -11.38 -13.44
C SER A 149 -13.17 -11.38 -12.00
N TYR A 150 -12.31 -11.09 -11.03
CA TYR A 150 -12.64 -11.22 -9.61
C TYR A 150 -13.55 -10.10 -9.09
N GLY A 151 -13.57 -8.95 -9.75
CA GLY A 151 -14.01 -7.69 -9.17
C GLY A 151 -15.43 -7.22 -9.47
N SER A 152 -16.28 -8.03 -10.06
CA SER A 152 -17.65 -7.57 -10.37
C SER A 152 -18.54 -7.56 -9.12
N GLY A 153 -18.71 -6.39 -8.51
CA GLY A 153 -19.74 -6.20 -7.48
C GLY A 153 -19.36 -5.50 -6.20
N THR A 154 -18.10 -5.18 -5.98
CA THR A 154 -17.70 -4.41 -4.79
C THR A 154 -18.02 -2.94 -5.00
N LEU A 155 -19.02 -2.44 -4.27
CA LEU A 155 -19.41 -1.03 -4.29
C LEU A 155 -18.68 -0.30 -3.17
N CYS A 156 -17.78 0.61 -3.54
CA CYS A 156 -17.19 1.58 -2.63
C CYS A 156 -17.66 2.98 -2.99
N LYS A 157 -17.88 3.81 -1.98
CA LYS A 157 -18.19 5.23 -2.18
C LYS A 157 -16.93 5.97 -2.60
N ARG A 158 -16.97 6.67 -3.73
CA ARG A 158 -15.86 7.46 -4.25
C ARG A 158 -15.96 8.89 -3.76
N ILE A 159 -14.89 9.38 -3.18
CA ILE A 159 -14.75 10.73 -2.64
C ILE A 159 -13.73 11.46 -3.49
N PRO A 160 -14.13 12.48 -4.25
CA PRO A 160 -13.18 13.29 -4.99
C PRO A 160 -12.32 14.09 -4.00
N VAL A 161 -11.02 14.09 -4.23
CA VAL A 161 -10.04 14.87 -3.47
C VAL A 161 -9.17 15.66 -4.42
N ALA A 162 -8.65 16.79 -3.98
CA ALA A 162 -7.69 17.57 -4.75
C ALA A 162 -6.28 17.29 -4.18
N LEU A 163 -5.55 16.41 -4.82
CA LEU A 163 -4.14 16.23 -4.54
C LEU A 163 -3.37 17.36 -5.22
N ARG A 164 -2.49 18.04 -4.48
CA ARG A 164 -1.55 19.01 -5.06
C ARG A 164 -0.46 18.26 -5.82
N ALA A 165 -0.82 17.69 -6.97
CA ALA A 165 0.15 17.14 -7.88
C ALA A 165 0.32 18.15 -9.02
N ASP A 166 1.52 18.68 -9.19
CA ASP A 166 1.88 19.30 -10.45
C ASP A 166 1.76 18.21 -11.51
N ARG A 167 0.81 18.40 -12.43
CA ARG A 167 0.45 17.40 -13.44
C ARG A 167 1.41 17.39 -14.63
N GLU A 168 2.54 18.06 -14.52
CA GLU A 168 3.59 17.96 -15.51
C GLU A 168 4.20 16.55 -15.49
N GLN A 169 4.63 16.09 -16.64
CA GLN A 169 5.27 14.78 -16.75
C GLN A 169 6.57 14.79 -15.94
N PHE A 170 6.54 14.12 -14.80
CA PHE A 170 7.78 13.90 -14.05
C PHE A 170 8.58 12.79 -14.73
N PRO A 171 9.85 13.00 -15.01
CA PRO A 171 10.72 11.91 -15.38
C PRO A 171 10.77 10.91 -14.22
N VAL A 172 10.54 9.65 -14.49
CA VAL A 172 10.66 8.59 -13.47
C VAL A 172 12.15 8.39 -13.21
N GLU A 173 12.58 8.65 -11.98
CA GLU A 173 14.00 8.57 -11.59
C GLU A 173 14.44 7.15 -11.20
N ARG A 174 13.48 6.26 -10.92
CA ARG A 174 13.80 4.86 -10.57
C ARG A 174 14.32 4.09 -11.79
N GLY A 175 15.34 3.26 -11.58
CA GLY A 175 15.87 2.37 -12.61
C GLY A 175 14.87 1.30 -13.02
N PHE A 176 14.77 1.04 -14.32
CA PHE A 176 14.08 -0.12 -14.86
C PHE A 176 15.11 -1.07 -15.46
N ASN A 177 14.98 -2.36 -15.17
CA ASN A 177 15.81 -3.35 -15.86
C ASN A 177 15.46 -3.34 -17.37
N PRO A 178 16.39 -2.95 -18.25
CA PRO A 178 16.15 -2.91 -19.69
C PRO A 178 15.99 -4.33 -20.28
N SER A 179 16.43 -5.34 -19.55
CA SER A 179 16.39 -6.74 -19.97
C SER A 179 15.54 -7.57 -18.97
N PRO A 180 14.19 -7.48 -19.03
CA PRO A 180 13.32 -8.09 -18.04
C PRO A 180 13.39 -9.62 -17.97
N PHE A 181 14.06 -10.25 -18.94
CA PHE A 181 14.27 -11.71 -19.01
C PHE A 181 15.60 -12.15 -18.39
N ILE A 182 16.49 -11.21 -18.08
CA ILE A 182 17.80 -11.46 -17.51
C ILE A 182 17.80 -10.91 -16.08
N PRO A 183 17.94 -11.74 -15.04
CA PRO A 183 18.09 -11.27 -13.68
C PRO A 183 19.36 -10.43 -13.54
N ASP A 184 19.27 -9.35 -12.74
CA ASP A 184 20.42 -8.51 -12.43
C ASP A 184 21.38 -9.19 -11.44
N ASP A 185 20.86 -10.15 -10.65
CA ASP A 185 21.63 -10.91 -9.68
C ASP A 185 22.26 -12.16 -10.34
N PRO A 186 23.60 -12.32 -10.27
CA PRO A 186 24.29 -13.48 -10.81
C PRO A 186 23.82 -14.82 -10.25
N GLN A 187 23.40 -14.88 -9.00
CA GLN A 187 22.88 -16.11 -8.38
C GLN A 187 21.53 -16.49 -8.96
N GLN A 188 20.65 -15.52 -9.18
CA GLN A 188 19.36 -15.74 -9.83
C GLN A 188 19.53 -16.10 -11.30
N MET A 189 20.57 -15.57 -11.97
CA MET A 189 20.88 -15.92 -13.34
C MET A 189 21.32 -17.39 -13.43
N GLN A 190 22.19 -17.84 -12.52
CA GLN A 190 22.60 -19.25 -12.46
C GLN A 190 21.39 -20.16 -12.24
N GLN A 191 20.54 -19.86 -11.27
CA GLN A 191 19.34 -20.64 -10.98
C GLN A 191 18.42 -20.76 -12.19
N ARG A 192 18.19 -19.66 -12.92
CA ARG A 192 17.38 -19.67 -14.14
C ARG A 192 17.99 -20.44 -15.30
N CYS A 193 19.31 -20.55 -15.35
CA CYS A 193 19.98 -21.38 -16.34
C CYS A 193 19.89 -22.88 -16.03
N GLU A 194 19.59 -23.22 -14.77
CA GLU A 194 19.43 -24.60 -14.30
C GLU A 194 17.98 -25.10 -14.40
N GLU A 195 16.99 -24.18 -14.47
CA GLU A 195 15.56 -24.45 -14.68
C GLU A 195 15.23 -24.66 -16.19
#